data_a5509b55d25761159efbff5338237390
#
_entry.id   a5509b55d25761159efbff5338237390
#
_cell.length_a   1.000
_cell.length_b   1.000
_cell.length_c   1.000
_cell.angle_alpha   90.00
_cell.angle_beta   90.00
_cell.angle_gamma   90.00
#
_symmetry.space_group_name_H-M   'P 1'
#
loop_
_entity.id
_entity.type
_entity.pdbx_description
1 polymer ?
#
loop_
_entity_poly.entity_id
_entity_poly.type
_entity_poly.pdbx_seq_one_letter_code
_entity_poly.pdbx_strand_id
1 'polypeptide(L)'
;MNRYLLLIIFTLIVFGCDSKKTLKVDLNNDIVNPKTYVVYKTTNSIIVDGKDDEADWLNTQFSDDFIDIEGFKTPNKKTNVKMLWDHKYLYIFAKLEEDHIWGDIIKRDDVIFHNNDFEIFISPSNNTHNYGEVEINALGTIWDLFLNKPYRLGGKPNSEWDLDSLKSAVSYNGTLNDSSDIDKYWSVELAIPLESYALLKDKPKTIPIDGEQWRINFSRVQWDYELSNGKYSRKKEDGKFLPEYNWVWSSQGEVNMHMPENWGYIQFSDNNNSSKIEFKHKGDVLSEQIIYALFRKIAFKDLKDLKDLNSGTEIYFKPIEINDKIINIKFLKTHSGFNLKANNKNIEYSINENGLLNEIIINKNK
;
A
#
# COMPACT_ATOMS: atom_id res chain seq x y z
N MET A 1 -35.51 -21.01 -81.22
CA MET A 1 -35.93 -21.35 -79.86
C MET A 1 -34.75 -21.24 -78.95
N ASN A 2 -34.56 -20.03 -78.36
CA ASN A 2 -33.46 -19.77 -77.42
C ASN A 2 -33.97 -20.01 -76.01
N ARG A 3 -33.33 -20.93 -75.29
CA ARG A 3 -33.54 -21.15 -73.87
C ARG A 3 -32.47 -20.38 -73.11
N TYR A 4 -32.89 -19.31 -72.40
CA TYR A 4 -32.03 -18.61 -71.40
C TYR A 4 -32.04 -19.40 -70.11
N LEU A 5 -30.87 -19.85 -69.68
CA LEU A 5 -30.63 -20.48 -68.37
C LEU A 5 -30.35 -19.38 -67.34
N LEU A 6 -31.30 -19.15 -66.45
CA LEU A 6 -31.13 -18.20 -65.35
C LEU A 6 -30.32 -18.87 -64.24
N LEU A 7 -29.09 -18.42 -64.02
CA LEU A 7 -28.26 -18.87 -62.91
C LEU A 7 -28.60 -18.02 -61.69
N ILE A 8 -29.30 -18.56 -60.73
CA ILE A 8 -29.55 -17.93 -59.44
C ILE A 8 -28.31 -18.18 -58.57
N ILE A 9 -27.49 -17.15 -58.36
CA ILE A 9 -26.39 -17.17 -57.36
C ILE A 9 -26.97 -16.94 -55.99
N PHE A 10 -27.03 -18.01 -55.19
CA PHE A 10 -27.40 -17.95 -53.75
C PHE A 10 -26.16 -17.47 -52.99
N THR A 11 -26.12 -16.18 -52.64
CA THR A 11 -25.08 -15.63 -51.73
C THR A 11 -25.41 -16.07 -50.33
N LEU A 12 -24.72 -17.10 -49.81
CA LEU A 12 -24.75 -17.45 -48.41
C LEU A 12 -24.07 -16.32 -47.59
N ILE A 13 -24.88 -15.48 -47.02
CA ILE A 13 -24.40 -14.55 -45.96
C ILE A 13 -24.17 -15.41 -44.73
N VAL A 14 -22.92 -15.79 -44.47
CA VAL A 14 -22.51 -16.40 -43.24
C VAL A 14 -22.49 -15.27 -42.21
N PHE A 15 -23.53 -15.15 -41.42
CA PHE A 15 -23.48 -14.36 -40.17
C PHE A 15 -22.51 -15.09 -39.24
N GLY A 16 -21.26 -14.67 -39.25
CA GLY A 16 -20.30 -15.03 -38.23
C GLY A 16 -20.82 -14.50 -36.88
N CYS A 17 -21.35 -15.40 -36.06
CA CYS A 17 -21.61 -15.07 -34.66
C CYS A 17 -20.25 -14.88 -34.01
N ASP A 18 -19.81 -13.61 -33.83
CA ASP A 18 -18.64 -13.26 -33.08
C ASP A 18 -18.91 -13.66 -31.61
N SER A 19 -18.57 -14.89 -31.27
CA SER A 19 -18.64 -15.34 -29.89
C SER A 19 -17.60 -14.55 -29.10
N LYS A 20 -18.08 -13.60 -28.29
CA LYS A 20 -17.22 -12.79 -27.41
C LYS A 20 -16.33 -13.74 -26.62
N LYS A 21 -15.00 -13.58 -26.78
CA LYS A 21 -14.03 -14.40 -26.06
C LYS A 21 -14.19 -14.17 -24.56
N THR A 22 -14.58 -15.21 -23.82
CA THR A 22 -14.82 -15.13 -22.38
C THR A 22 -13.79 -15.96 -21.64
N LEU A 23 -13.10 -15.38 -20.65
CA LEU A 23 -12.13 -16.04 -19.79
C LEU A 23 -12.71 -16.27 -18.39
N LYS A 24 -12.33 -17.38 -17.77
CA LYS A 24 -12.53 -17.62 -16.34
C LYS A 24 -11.22 -17.27 -15.62
N VAL A 25 -11.32 -16.55 -14.51
CA VAL A 25 -10.21 -16.24 -13.62
C VAL A 25 -10.63 -16.57 -12.18
N ASP A 26 -9.69 -17.05 -11.38
CA ASP A 26 -9.85 -17.21 -9.94
C ASP A 26 -8.94 -16.16 -9.26
N LEU A 27 -9.52 -15.36 -8.37
CA LEU A 27 -8.85 -14.29 -7.62
C LEU A 27 -8.91 -14.48 -6.11
N ASN A 28 -9.46 -15.60 -5.61
CA ASN A 28 -9.67 -15.77 -4.17
C ASN A 28 -8.39 -15.63 -3.33
N ASN A 29 -7.25 -16.08 -3.86
CA ASN A 29 -5.96 -15.99 -3.20
C ASN A 29 -5.21 -14.67 -3.47
N ASP A 30 -5.75 -13.79 -4.30
CA ASP A 30 -5.14 -12.52 -4.65
C ASP A 30 -5.80 -11.33 -3.92
N ILE A 31 -6.83 -11.59 -3.10
CA ILE A 31 -7.56 -10.57 -2.34
C ILE A 31 -6.92 -10.41 -0.97
N VAL A 32 -6.58 -9.18 -0.66
CA VAL A 32 -6.10 -8.78 0.67
C VAL A 32 -7.21 -8.04 1.40
N ASN A 33 -7.30 -8.22 2.71
CA ASN A 33 -8.20 -7.45 3.56
C ASN A 33 -7.39 -6.35 4.28
N PRO A 34 -7.41 -5.10 3.80
CA PRO A 34 -6.63 -4.02 4.38
C PRO A 34 -7.01 -3.75 5.84
N LYS A 35 -6.02 -3.51 6.68
CA LYS A 35 -6.21 -3.09 8.08
C LYS A 35 -6.81 -1.69 8.16
N THR A 36 -7.41 -1.38 9.29
CA THR A 36 -8.03 -0.06 9.53
C THR A 36 -7.66 0.47 10.91
N TYR A 37 -7.56 1.80 11.02
CA TYR A 37 -7.28 2.46 12.29
C TYR A 37 -7.97 3.84 12.33
N VAL A 38 -8.56 4.19 13.49
CA VAL A 38 -9.09 5.54 13.72
C VAL A 38 -8.03 6.38 14.43
N VAL A 39 -7.63 7.46 13.80
CA VAL A 39 -6.64 8.41 14.32
C VAL A 39 -7.38 9.52 15.03
N TYR A 40 -7.29 9.53 16.34
CA TYR A 40 -7.96 10.52 17.19
C TYR A 40 -7.14 11.80 17.32
N LYS A 41 -7.84 12.92 17.53
CA LYS A 41 -7.20 14.21 17.75
C LYS A 41 -6.59 14.28 19.15
N THR A 42 -5.36 14.81 19.23
CA THR A 42 -4.71 15.09 20.51
C THR A 42 -5.44 16.20 21.27
N THR A 43 -5.47 16.09 22.56
CA THR A 43 -5.97 17.15 23.45
C THR A 43 -4.84 17.98 24.06
N ASN A 44 -3.64 17.43 24.08
CA ASN A 44 -2.44 18.03 24.63
C ASN A 44 -1.33 18.06 23.58
N SER A 45 -0.31 18.85 23.83
CA SER A 45 0.89 18.85 22.99
C SER A 45 1.64 17.52 23.14
N ILE A 46 2.08 16.94 22.04
CA ILE A 46 2.97 15.78 21.99
C ILE A 46 4.42 16.30 21.94
N ILE A 47 5.26 15.75 22.79
CA ILE A 47 6.71 16.00 22.79
C ILE A 47 7.38 14.83 22.10
N VAL A 48 7.94 15.06 20.92
CA VAL A 48 8.59 13.99 20.15
C VAL A 48 9.94 13.67 20.79
N ASP A 49 9.96 12.67 21.68
CA ASP A 49 11.17 12.21 22.41
C ASP A 49 11.41 10.70 22.31
N GLY A 50 10.59 10.02 21.51
CA GLY A 50 10.66 8.57 21.26
C GLY A 50 9.95 7.72 22.32
N LYS A 51 9.12 8.33 23.18
CA LYS A 51 8.33 7.62 24.20
C LYS A 51 6.85 7.85 24.00
N ASP A 52 6.03 6.98 24.59
CA ASP A 52 4.58 7.06 24.56
C ASP A 52 3.99 7.31 25.97
N ASP A 53 4.63 8.20 26.75
CA ASP A 53 4.29 8.44 28.15
C ASP A 53 3.37 9.65 28.37
N GLU A 54 3.06 10.47 27.36
CA GLU A 54 2.04 11.49 27.46
C GLU A 54 0.64 10.92 27.61
N ALA A 55 -0.22 11.66 28.30
CA ALA A 55 -1.59 11.25 28.60
C ALA A 55 -2.38 10.81 27.35
N ASP A 56 -2.20 11.47 26.21
CA ASP A 56 -2.88 11.13 24.97
C ASP A 56 -2.35 9.81 24.41
N TRP A 57 -1.03 9.54 24.45
CA TRP A 57 -0.46 8.27 24.08
C TRP A 57 -0.86 7.11 24.99
N LEU A 58 -0.88 7.32 26.30
CA LEU A 58 -1.28 6.30 27.28
C LEU A 58 -2.73 5.83 27.07
N ASN A 59 -3.60 6.70 26.58
CA ASN A 59 -4.99 6.37 26.28
C ASN A 59 -5.21 5.86 24.84
N THR A 60 -4.20 5.91 23.98
CA THR A 60 -4.28 5.46 22.59
C THR A 60 -3.92 3.98 22.50
N GLN A 61 -4.77 3.22 21.81
CA GLN A 61 -4.55 1.78 21.62
C GLN A 61 -3.51 1.53 20.53
N PHE A 62 -2.68 0.54 20.74
CA PHE A 62 -1.81 0.02 19.68
C PHE A 62 -2.63 -0.62 18.56
N SER A 63 -2.07 -0.60 17.36
CA SER A 63 -2.51 -1.47 16.27
C SER A 63 -2.36 -2.94 16.64
N ASP A 64 -2.91 -3.83 15.83
CA ASP A 64 -2.48 -5.23 15.84
C ASP A 64 -0.97 -5.33 15.62
N ASP A 65 -0.35 -6.40 16.15
CA ASP A 65 1.03 -6.73 15.85
C ASP A 65 1.23 -6.91 14.34
N PHE A 66 2.39 -6.54 13.83
CA PHE A 66 2.74 -6.72 12.42
C PHE A 66 2.80 -8.20 12.05
N ILE A 67 2.54 -8.46 10.78
CA ILE A 67 2.61 -9.79 10.17
C ILE A 67 3.67 -9.78 9.06
N ASP A 68 4.15 -10.95 8.65
CA ASP A 68 4.97 -11.07 7.46
C ASP A 68 4.27 -10.46 6.23
N ILE A 69 5.03 -9.85 5.35
CA ILE A 69 4.50 -9.10 4.19
C ILE A 69 3.58 -9.93 3.29
N GLU A 70 3.81 -11.23 3.18
CA GLU A 70 2.95 -12.14 2.42
C GLU A 70 1.65 -12.50 3.17
N GLY A 71 1.58 -12.26 4.49
CA GLY A 71 0.36 -12.36 5.29
C GLY A 71 0.10 -13.70 5.96
N PHE A 72 1.03 -14.65 5.97
CA PHE A 72 0.80 -15.98 6.55
C PHE A 72 1.86 -16.46 7.54
N LYS A 73 2.95 -15.74 7.73
CA LYS A 73 3.95 -16.04 8.77
C LYS A 73 3.84 -15.02 9.89
N THR A 74 3.99 -15.48 11.11
CA THR A 74 4.08 -14.61 12.28
C THR A 74 5.52 -14.22 12.52
N PRO A 75 5.88 -12.94 12.60
CA PRO A 75 7.20 -12.49 13.02
C PRO A 75 7.62 -13.06 14.39
N ASN A 76 8.89 -13.31 14.57
CA ASN A 76 9.42 -13.74 15.86
C ASN A 76 9.66 -12.60 16.86
N LYS A 77 9.52 -11.35 16.41
CA LYS A 77 9.58 -10.13 17.22
C LYS A 77 8.37 -9.25 16.92
N LYS A 78 7.77 -8.69 17.95
CA LYS A 78 6.58 -7.85 17.78
C LYS A 78 6.94 -6.45 17.33
N THR A 79 6.08 -5.91 16.51
CA THR A 79 6.05 -4.50 16.14
C THR A 79 4.60 -4.04 16.11
N ASN A 80 4.32 -2.89 16.67
CA ASN A 80 3.00 -2.27 16.61
C ASN A 80 3.12 -0.75 16.69
N VAL A 81 2.06 -0.06 16.32
CA VAL A 81 2.04 1.40 16.20
C VAL A 81 0.83 2.00 16.92
N LYS A 82 0.97 3.24 17.33
CA LYS A 82 -0.12 4.14 17.73
C LYS A 82 -0.13 5.34 16.82
N MET A 83 -1.30 5.94 16.62
CA MET A 83 -1.43 7.15 15.80
C MET A 83 -2.36 8.15 16.46
N LEU A 84 -1.97 9.42 16.43
CA LEU A 84 -2.74 10.58 16.84
C LEU A 84 -2.56 11.69 15.80
N TRP A 85 -3.35 12.74 15.85
CA TRP A 85 -3.19 13.89 14.98
C TRP A 85 -3.61 15.20 15.65
N ASP A 86 -3.13 16.29 15.09
CA ASP A 86 -3.62 17.64 15.35
C ASP A 86 -3.76 18.39 14.01
N HIS A 87 -3.94 19.71 14.05
CA HIS A 87 -4.06 20.52 12.84
C HIS A 87 -2.76 20.64 12.02
N LYS A 88 -1.63 20.17 12.56
CA LYS A 88 -0.32 20.34 11.95
C LYS A 88 0.36 19.03 11.62
N TYR A 89 0.19 18.03 12.47
CA TYR A 89 0.94 16.78 12.41
C TYR A 89 0.03 15.54 12.48
N LEU A 90 0.43 14.51 11.76
CA LEU A 90 0.11 13.12 12.06
C LEU A 90 1.24 12.60 12.95
N TYR A 91 0.93 12.24 14.18
CA TYR A 91 1.86 11.63 15.13
C TYR A 91 1.82 10.12 15.01
N ILE A 92 2.98 9.49 14.93
CA ILE A 92 3.13 8.04 14.86
C ILE A 92 4.14 7.63 15.92
N PHE A 93 3.75 6.71 16.77
CA PHE A 93 4.64 6.03 17.70
C PHE A 93 4.72 4.56 17.32
N ALA A 94 5.92 4.03 17.12
CA ALA A 94 6.18 2.63 16.83
C ALA A 94 7.03 2.00 17.92
N LYS A 95 6.69 0.76 18.32
CA LYS A 95 7.46 -0.05 19.25
C LYS A 95 7.91 -1.32 18.56
N LEU A 96 9.21 -1.57 18.55
CA LEU A 96 9.86 -2.67 17.83
C LEU A 96 10.66 -3.51 18.83
N GLU A 97 10.19 -4.73 19.14
CA GLU A 97 10.96 -5.68 19.96
C GLU A 97 12.27 -6.03 19.26
N GLU A 98 13.38 -6.00 19.97
CA GLU A 98 14.70 -6.27 19.43
C GLU A 98 15.67 -6.73 20.53
N ASP A 99 16.37 -7.83 20.30
CA ASP A 99 17.34 -8.37 21.24
C ASP A 99 18.71 -7.73 21.08
N HIS A 100 18.98 -7.15 19.91
CA HIS A 100 20.21 -6.45 19.59
C HIS A 100 19.91 -5.23 18.72
N ILE A 101 19.92 -4.07 19.33
CA ILE A 101 19.65 -2.79 18.66
C ILE A 101 20.94 -2.31 18.00
N TRP A 102 20.97 -2.26 16.67
CA TRP A 102 22.16 -1.83 15.93
C TRP A 102 21.82 -1.01 14.69
N GLY A 103 22.81 -0.26 14.24
CA GLY A 103 22.78 0.48 12.98
C GLY A 103 24.14 1.12 12.72
N ASP A 104 24.44 1.37 11.45
CA ASP A 104 25.70 1.98 11.01
C ASP A 104 25.52 3.06 9.94
N ILE A 105 24.31 3.22 9.41
CA ILE A 105 23.99 4.25 8.41
C ILE A 105 23.63 5.54 9.13
N ILE A 106 24.48 6.55 8.96
CA ILE A 106 24.39 7.87 9.62
C ILE A 106 24.09 9.02 8.66
N LYS A 107 24.14 8.77 7.36
CA LYS A 107 23.90 9.80 6.35
C LYS A 107 22.43 9.84 5.99
N ARG A 108 21.80 11.02 6.12
CA ARG A 108 20.43 11.25 5.62
C ARG A 108 20.33 10.92 4.12
N ASP A 109 19.22 10.38 3.70
CA ASP A 109 18.91 10.01 2.32
C ASP A 109 19.86 8.95 1.72
N ASP A 110 20.49 8.18 2.58
CA ASP A 110 21.16 6.95 2.19
C ASP A 110 20.15 5.79 2.23
N VAL A 111 20.49 4.63 1.72
CA VAL A 111 19.63 3.44 1.65
C VAL A 111 19.45 2.85 3.05
N ILE A 112 18.47 3.37 3.80
CA ILE A 112 18.26 3.10 5.23
C ILE A 112 17.88 1.65 5.48
N PHE A 113 17.07 1.02 4.60
CA PHE A 113 16.65 -0.38 4.74
C PHE A 113 17.81 -1.39 4.70
N HIS A 114 19.04 -0.94 4.49
CA HIS A 114 20.23 -1.78 4.72
C HIS A 114 20.58 -1.95 6.21
N ASN A 115 19.95 -1.20 7.10
CA ASN A 115 19.88 -1.50 8.54
C ASN A 115 18.52 -2.11 8.89
N ASN A 116 18.35 -2.55 10.14
CA ASN A 116 17.00 -2.71 10.68
C ASN A 116 16.38 -1.32 10.74
N ASP A 117 15.16 -1.18 10.23
CA ASP A 117 14.50 0.11 10.17
C ASP A 117 12.98 0.00 10.37
N PHE A 118 12.35 1.15 10.43
CA PHE A 118 10.92 1.34 10.43
C PHE A 118 10.53 2.25 9.28
N GLU A 119 9.60 1.80 8.46
CA GLU A 119 9.16 2.48 7.26
C GLU A 119 7.69 2.87 7.35
N ILE A 120 7.35 4.00 6.75
CA ILE A 120 6.00 4.55 6.70
C ILE A 120 5.67 4.94 5.27
N PHE A 121 4.56 4.43 4.77
CA PHE A 121 4.05 4.69 3.42
C PHE A 121 2.71 5.39 3.53
N ILE A 122 2.54 6.57 2.94
CA ILE A 122 1.31 7.37 3.04
C ILE A 122 0.87 7.85 1.66
N SER A 123 -0.37 7.49 1.28
CA SER A 123 -1.09 8.08 0.15
C SER A 123 -2.31 8.85 0.67
N PRO A 124 -2.32 10.18 0.54
CA PRO A 124 -3.41 11.01 1.04
C PRO A 124 -4.62 11.07 0.10
N SER A 125 -4.46 10.56 -1.12
CA SER A 125 -5.52 10.52 -2.13
C SER A 125 -6.02 9.12 -2.26
N ASN A 126 -6.72 8.48 -1.65
CA ASN A 126 -7.31 7.13 -1.75
C ASN A 126 -7.06 6.35 -3.09
N ASN A 127 -5.96 6.64 -3.76
CA ASN A 127 -5.49 5.98 -4.98
C ASN A 127 -4.08 5.42 -4.78
N THR A 128 -3.47 4.86 -5.84
CA THR A 128 -2.17 4.18 -5.78
C THR A 128 -1.01 5.04 -6.27
N HIS A 129 -1.26 6.31 -6.53
CA HIS A 129 -0.29 7.26 -7.06
C HIS A 129 -0.04 8.40 -6.07
N ASN A 130 1.06 9.11 -6.26
CA ASN A 130 1.44 10.28 -5.45
C ASN A 130 1.46 9.98 -3.96
N TYR A 131 2.40 9.16 -3.53
CA TYR A 131 2.60 8.81 -2.14
C TYR A 131 4.01 9.13 -1.65
N GLY A 132 4.13 9.37 -0.36
CA GLY A 132 5.42 9.55 0.32
C GLY A 132 5.80 8.34 1.13
N GLU A 133 7.10 8.18 1.32
CA GLU A 133 7.74 7.16 2.12
C GLU A 133 8.73 7.81 3.08
N VAL A 134 8.83 7.28 4.28
CA VAL A 134 9.81 7.69 5.29
C VAL A 134 10.40 6.44 5.89
N GLU A 135 11.71 6.29 5.82
CA GLU A 135 12.47 5.23 6.50
C GLU A 135 13.27 5.83 7.65
N ILE A 136 13.37 5.15 8.77
CA ILE A 136 14.18 5.55 9.92
C ILE A 136 14.82 4.34 10.58
N ASN A 137 16.14 4.38 10.79
CA ASN A 137 16.86 3.33 11.51
C ASN A 137 16.98 3.64 13.01
N ALA A 138 17.56 2.71 13.76
CA ALA A 138 17.76 2.87 15.20
C ALA A 138 18.69 4.03 15.58
N LEU A 139 19.51 4.56 14.68
CA LEU A 139 20.32 5.76 14.89
C LEU A 139 19.51 7.06 14.75
N GLY A 140 18.24 6.98 14.29
CA GLY A 140 17.44 8.15 13.96
C GLY A 140 17.79 8.76 12.60
N THR A 141 18.54 8.05 11.77
CA THR A 141 18.84 8.48 10.40
C THR A 141 17.63 8.27 9.53
N ILE A 142 17.26 9.25 8.74
CA ILE A 142 16.05 9.30 7.94
C ILE A 142 16.38 9.29 6.45
N TRP A 143 15.55 8.62 5.71
CA TRP A 143 15.36 8.79 4.28
C TRP A 143 13.87 9.05 4.01
N ASP A 144 13.53 10.18 3.41
CA ASP A 144 12.18 10.50 2.96
C ASP A 144 12.17 10.73 1.45
N LEU A 145 11.16 10.22 0.82
CA LEU A 145 11.07 10.25 -0.63
C LEU A 145 9.61 10.28 -1.12
N PHE A 146 9.43 10.73 -2.34
CA PHE A 146 8.14 10.76 -3.02
C PHE A 146 8.15 9.86 -4.25
N LEU A 147 7.04 9.13 -4.45
CA LEU A 147 6.79 8.37 -5.67
C LEU A 147 5.50 8.85 -6.35
N ASN A 148 5.60 9.17 -7.62
CA ASN A 148 4.43 9.48 -8.44
C ASN A 148 3.58 8.25 -8.77
N LYS A 149 4.17 7.04 -8.75
CA LYS A 149 3.53 5.74 -8.92
C LYS A 149 4.45 4.61 -8.46
N PRO A 150 3.91 3.39 -8.23
CA PRO A 150 4.72 2.24 -7.81
C PRO A 150 5.90 1.91 -8.74
N TYR A 151 7.00 1.42 -8.19
CA TYR A 151 8.20 1.04 -8.94
C TYR A 151 7.90 0.05 -10.08
N ARG A 152 7.07 -0.97 -9.84
CA ARG A 152 6.67 -1.96 -10.87
C ARG A 152 5.94 -1.35 -12.08
N LEU A 153 5.38 -0.16 -11.90
CA LEU A 153 4.72 0.62 -12.95
C LEU A 153 5.63 1.70 -13.55
N GLY A 154 6.93 1.62 -13.26
CA GLY A 154 7.93 2.56 -13.75
C GLY A 154 8.02 3.86 -12.95
N GLY A 155 7.52 3.89 -11.72
CA GLY A 155 7.77 4.96 -10.77
C GLY A 155 9.26 5.06 -10.43
N LYS A 156 9.70 6.27 -10.12
CA LYS A 156 11.06 6.54 -9.66
C LYS A 156 11.01 7.32 -8.37
N PRO A 157 11.86 7.00 -7.39
CA PRO A 157 11.94 7.77 -6.16
C PRO A 157 12.44 9.17 -6.46
N ASN A 158 11.83 10.15 -5.84
CA ASN A 158 12.34 11.51 -5.76
C ASN A 158 12.82 11.76 -4.33
N SER A 159 14.11 11.59 -4.08
CA SER A 159 14.75 11.82 -2.79
C SER A 159 15.14 13.29 -2.56
N GLU A 160 14.81 14.20 -3.50
CA GLU A 160 14.89 15.65 -3.28
C GLU A 160 13.60 16.18 -2.62
N TRP A 161 12.61 15.33 -2.41
CA TRP A 161 11.40 15.68 -1.69
C TRP A 161 11.63 15.43 -0.20
N ASP A 162 11.80 16.52 0.53
CA ASP A 162 11.98 16.51 1.97
C ASP A 162 10.67 16.84 2.70
N LEU A 163 10.43 16.18 3.81
CA LEU A 163 9.38 16.54 4.75
C LEU A 163 9.84 17.69 5.65
N ASP A 164 9.74 18.91 5.12
CA ASP A 164 10.01 20.11 5.90
C ASP A 164 9.23 20.08 7.23
N SER A 165 9.89 20.32 8.34
CA SER A 165 9.31 20.28 9.68
C SER A 165 8.94 18.88 10.21
N LEU A 166 9.39 17.79 9.59
CA LEU A 166 9.36 16.48 10.20
C LEU A 166 10.11 16.51 11.54
N LYS A 167 9.49 15.98 12.59
CA LYS A 167 10.17 15.72 13.85
C LYS A 167 10.27 14.23 14.07
N SER A 168 11.38 13.77 14.56
CA SER A 168 11.62 12.36 14.86
C SER A 168 12.45 12.20 16.10
N ALA A 169 12.21 11.15 16.85
CA ALA A 169 13.02 10.72 17.96
C ALA A 169 13.03 9.20 18.05
N VAL A 170 14.16 8.66 18.51
CA VAL A 170 14.33 7.22 18.78
C VAL A 170 14.70 7.04 20.24
N SER A 171 14.13 6.06 20.89
CA SER A 171 14.43 5.69 22.27
C SER A 171 14.69 4.19 22.36
N TYR A 172 15.44 3.76 23.37
CA TYR A 172 15.82 2.36 23.56
C TYR A 172 15.49 1.86 24.95
N ASN A 173 14.99 0.62 25.03
CA ASN A 173 15.05 -0.18 26.23
C ASN A 173 16.14 -1.23 26.06
N GLY A 174 17.37 -0.77 26.19
CA GLY A 174 18.62 -1.47 25.89
C GLY A 174 19.73 -0.50 25.50
N THR A 175 20.73 -0.96 24.78
CA THR A 175 21.91 -0.20 24.38
C THR A 175 22.19 -0.33 22.88
N LEU A 176 22.43 0.79 22.23
CA LEU A 176 22.70 0.82 20.80
C LEU A 176 24.12 0.36 20.49
N ASN A 177 24.27 -0.60 19.56
CA ASN A 177 25.55 -1.12 19.09
C ASN A 177 26.41 -1.77 20.19
N ASP A 178 25.82 -2.27 21.27
CA ASP A 178 26.52 -3.04 22.31
C ASP A 178 26.12 -4.52 22.23
N SER A 179 27.09 -5.39 21.95
CA SER A 179 26.87 -6.82 21.85
C SER A 179 27.01 -7.57 23.16
N SER A 180 27.26 -6.88 24.26
CA SER A 180 27.52 -7.48 25.58
C SER A 180 26.24 -7.69 26.41
N ASP A 181 25.13 -7.08 26.02
CA ASP A 181 23.82 -7.23 26.68
C ASP A 181 22.73 -7.72 25.72
N ILE A 182 21.53 -7.88 26.25
CA ILE A 182 20.33 -8.23 25.51
C ILE A 182 19.31 -7.11 25.67
N ASP A 183 18.94 -6.52 24.58
CA ASP A 183 17.96 -5.44 24.50
C ASP A 183 16.53 -5.98 24.65
N LYS A 184 15.56 -5.09 24.73
CA LYS A 184 14.13 -5.43 24.75
C LYS A 184 13.38 -4.86 23.57
N TYR A 185 13.58 -3.58 23.27
CA TYR A 185 12.95 -2.90 22.15
C TYR A 185 13.62 -1.55 21.89
N TRP A 186 13.40 -1.05 20.72
CA TRP A 186 13.54 0.36 20.39
C TRP A 186 12.20 0.93 19.97
N SER A 187 12.05 2.23 20.06
CA SER A 187 10.84 2.94 19.68
C SER A 187 11.16 4.14 18.82
N VAL A 188 10.24 4.45 17.93
CA VAL A 188 10.29 5.61 17.04
C VAL A 188 9.07 6.45 17.30
N GLU A 189 9.27 7.75 17.43
CA GLU A 189 8.19 8.72 17.45
C GLU A 189 8.41 9.77 16.38
N LEU A 190 7.37 10.03 15.59
CA LEU A 190 7.40 10.95 14.46
C LEU A 190 6.22 11.90 14.52
N ALA A 191 6.47 13.17 14.21
CA ALA A 191 5.44 14.15 13.89
C ALA A 191 5.56 14.51 12.41
N ILE A 192 4.72 13.89 11.59
CA ILE A 192 4.71 14.03 10.13
C ILE A 192 3.87 15.25 9.74
N PRO A 193 4.41 16.25 9.04
CA PRO A 193 3.68 17.45 8.69
C PRO A 193 2.56 17.16 7.69
N LEU A 194 1.32 17.41 8.10
CA LEU A 194 0.13 17.16 7.27
C LEU A 194 0.10 18.03 6.01
N GLU A 195 0.68 19.22 6.06
CA GLU A 195 0.72 20.15 4.92
C GLU A 195 1.52 19.55 3.75
N SER A 196 2.65 18.87 4.03
CA SER A 196 3.46 18.23 2.99
C SER A 196 2.67 17.16 2.24
N TYR A 197 1.88 16.35 2.95
CA TYR A 197 1.01 15.36 2.33
C TYR A 197 -0.24 15.96 1.69
N ALA A 198 -0.74 17.09 2.19
CA ALA A 198 -1.83 17.81 1.55
C ALA A 198 -1.48 18.23 0.10
N LEU A 199 -0.22 18.55 -0.16
CA LEU A 199 0.26 18.87 -1.51
C LEU A 199 0.23 17.68 -2.47
N LEU A 200 0.32 16.45 -1.96
CA LEU A 200 0.24 15.22 -2.75
C LEU A 200 -1.19 14.80 -3.08
N LYS A 201 -2.20 15.38 -2.41
CA LYS A 201 -3.61 15.09 -2.69
C LYS A 201 -3.99 15.55 -4.09
N ASP A 202 -4.92 14.82 -4.70
CA ASP A 202 -5.49 15.22 -5.99
C ASP A 202 -6.24 16.54 -5.87
N LYS A 203 -7.29 16.58 -5.09
CA LYS A 203 -8.06 17.80 -4.71
C LYS A 203 -9.09 17.46 -3.62
N PRO A 204 -9.38 18.37 -2.69
CA PRO A 204 -8.67 19.63 -2.44
C PRO A 204 -7.32 19.41 -1.77
N LYS A 205 -6.34 20.26 -2.04
CA LYS A 205 -5.01 20.22 -1.41
C LYS A 205 -5.04 20.88 -0.02
N THR A 206 -5.70 20.22 0.92
CA THR A 206 -5.92 20.69 2.29
C THR A 206 -5.50 19.61 3.29
N ILE A 207 -5.16 20.02 4.50
CA ILE A 207 -5.00 19.07 5.62
C ILE A 207 -6.28 18.25 5.80
N PRO A 208 -6.20 17.06 6.40
CA PRO A 208 -7.37 16.21 6.58
C PRO A 208 -8.43 16.87 7.48
N ILE A 209 -9.67 16.47 7.27
CA ILE A 209 -10.83 16.86 8.08
C ILE A 209 -11.44 15.63 8.76
N ASP A 210 -12.34 15.86 9.71
CA ASP A 210 -13.07 14.79 10.41
C ASP A 210 -13.69 13.79 9.42
N GLY A 211 -13.44 12.50 9.67
CA GLY A 211 -13.88 11.40 8.85
C GLY A 211 -13.11 11.22 7.54
N GLU A 212 -12.13 12.05 7.18
CA GLU A 212 -11.29 11.83 5.99
C GLU A 212 -10.47 10.55 6.15
N GLN A 213 -10.25 9.83 5.05
CA GLN A 213 -9.52 8.56 5.04
C GLN A 213 -8.32 8.66 4.11
N TRP A 214 -7.17 8.18 4.58
CA TRP A 214 -5.94 8.04 3.80
C TRP A 214 -5.52 6.57 3.77
N ARG A 215 -4.78 6.17 2.75
CA ARG A 215 -4.06 4.90 2.76
C ARG A 215 -2.73 5.08 3.47
N ILE A 216 -2.42 4.14 4.35
CA ILE A 216 -1.15 4.09 5.06
C ILE A 216 -0.71 2.64 5.25
N ASN A 217 0.57 2.40 5.21
CA ASN A 217 1.13 1.16 5.71
C ASN A 217 2.44 1.42 6.43
N PHE A 218 2.84 0.43 7.20
CA PHE A 218 4.09 0.41 7.91
C PHE A 218 4.82 -0.87 7.58
N SER A 219 6.14 -0.78 7.48
CA SER A 219 7.02 -1.92 7.38
C SER A 219 8.11 -1.83 8.44
N ARG A 220 8.59 -2.97 8.88
CA ARG A 220 9.85 -3.13 9.57
C ARG A 220 10.73 -4.01 8.70
N VAL A 221 11.86 -3.48 8.25
CA VAL A 221 12.91 -4.30 7.67
C VAL A 221 13.75 -4.86 8.80
N GLN A 222 13.91 -6.16 8.80
CA GLN A 222 14.70 -6.89 9.80
C GLN A 222 15.74 -7.75 9.11
N TRP A 223 16.97 -7.64 9.55
CA TRP A 223 18.09 -8.44 9.07
C TRP A 223 18.59 -9.41 10.12
N ASP A 224 18.95 -10.61 9.71
CA ASP A 224 19.86 -11.42 10.50
C ASP A 224 21.24 -10.75 10.51
N TYR A 225 21.88 -10.75 11.67
CA TYR A 225 23.17 -10.10 11.84
C TYR A 225 24.27 -11.11 12.13
N GLU A 226 25.50 -10.68 11.91
CA GLU A 226 26.72 -11.33 12.36
C GLU A 226 27.57 -10.34 13.16
N LEU A 227 28.34 -10.87 14.11
CA LEU A 227 29.25 -10.08 14.93
C LEU A 227 30.70 -10.38 14.55
N SER A 228 31.46 -9.32 14.23
CA SER A 228 32.89 -9.41 14.00
C SER A 228 33.59 -8.31 14.75
N ASN A 229 34.50 -8.71 15.68
CA ASN A 229 35.22 -7.77 16.54
C ASN A 229 34.30 -6.78 17.28
N GLY A 230 33.15 -7.25 17.76
CA GLY A 230 32.16 -6.43 18.47
C GLY A 230 31.33 -5.49 17.59
N LYS A 231 31.43 -5.61 16.26
CA LYS A 231 30.64 -4.82 15.31
C LYS A 231 29.57 -5.69 14.67
N TYR A 232 28.38 -5.14 14.59
CA TYR A 232 27.26 -5.72 13.86
C TYR A 232 27.38 -5.49 12.35
N SER A 233 26.96 -6.47 11.59
CA SER A 233 26.74 -6.35 10.14
C SER A 233 25.66 -7.33 9.70
N ARG A 234 25.05 -7.08 8.55
CA ARG A 234 24.09 -8.02 7.95
C ARG A 234 24.77 -9.36 7.69
N LYS A 235 24.12 -10.45 8.11
CA LYS A 235 24.63 -11.80 7.98
C LYS A 235 24.78 -12.22 6.53
N LYS A 236 25.86 -12.96 6.24
CA LYS A 236 26.14 -13.54 4.91
C LYS A 236 26.23 -15.05 4.98
N GLU A 237 25.75 -15.69 3.91
CA GLU A 237 26.03 -17.09 3.60
C GLU A 237 26.60 -17.17 2.18
N ASP A 238 27.68 -17.92 1.99
CA ASP A 238 28.40 -18.04 0.72
C ASP A 238 28.76 -16.67 0.07
N GLY A 239 29.09 -15.67 0.91
CA GLY A 239 29.48 -14.33 0.49
C GLY A 239 28.33 -13.42 0.06
N LYS A 240 27.08 -13.87 0.12
CA LYS A 240 25.86 -13.07 -0.18
C LYS A 240 25.13 -12.77 1.10
N PHE A 241 24.54 -11.57 1.19
CA PHE A 241 23.63 -11.23 2.28
C PHE A 241 22.43 -12.18 2.27
N LEU A 242 22.01 -12.63 3.46
CA LEU A 242 20.70 -13.24 3.61
C LEU A 242 19.62 -12.21 3.24
N PRO A 243 18.46 -12.66 2.74
CA PRO A 243 17.36 -11.74 2.49
C PRO A 243 16.85 -11.13 3.80
N GLU A 244 16.39 -9.91 3.74
CA GLU A 244 15.68 -9.26 4.82
C GLU A 244 14.31 -9.89 5.06
N TYR A 245 13.80 -9.73 6.28
CA TYR A 245 12.40 -9.93 6.61
C TYR A 245 11.68 -8.60 6.47
N ASN A 246 10.51 -8.62 5.86
CA ASN A 246 9.61 -7.48 5.78
C ASN A 246 8.37 -7.80 6.61
N TRP A 247 8.22 -7.13 7.75
CA TRP A 247 7.06 -7.29 8.63
C TRP A 247 6.21 -6.03 8.58
N VAL A 248 4.93 -6.20 8.28
CA VAL A 248 4.06 -5.09 7.91
C VAL A 248 2.79 -5.05 8.75
N TRP A 249 2.21 -3.85 8.88
CA TRP A 249 0.92 -3.70 9.55
C TRP A 249 -0.23 -4.31 8.71
N SER A 250 -0.34 -3.97 7.44
CA SER A 250 -1.31 -4.54 6.51
C SER A 250 -0.57 -5.37 5.46
N SER A 251 -0.87 -6.68 5.39
CA SER A 251 -0.19 -7.60 4.46
C SER A 251 -0.37 -7.18 3.01
N GLN A 252 0.64 -7.48 2.20
CA GLN A 252 0.64 -7.17 0.77
C GLN A 252 0.26 -8.38 -0.09
N GLY A 253 0.32 -9.60 0.46
CA GLY A 253 0.09 -10.85 -0.26
C GLY A 253 1.26 -11.29 -1.14
N GLU A 254 2.30 -10.47 -1.25
CA GLU A 254 3.57 -10.77 -1.94
C GLU A 254 4.68 -9.83 -1.43
N VAL A 255 5.94 -10.20 -1.67
CA VAL A 255 7.10 -9.40 -1.24
C VAL A 255 7.21 -8.14 -2.10
N ASN A 256 6.43 -7.13 -1.75
CA ASN A 256 6.43 -5.81 -2.39
C ASN A 256 5.67 -4.77 -1.56
N MET A 257 6.36 -3.83 -0.93
CA MET A 257 5.72 -2.76 -0.18
C MET A 257 4.99 -1.73 -1.05
N HIS A 258 5.44 -1.55 -2.29
CA HIS A 258 4.87 -0.56 -3.21
C HIS A 258 3.62 -1.09 -3.94
N MET A 259 2.65 -1.53 -3.14
CA MET A 259 1.31 -1.93 -3.57
C MET A 259 0.27 -1.14 -2.75
N PRO A 260 0.11 0.18 -3.02
CA PRO A 260 -0.77 1.03 -2.22
C PRO A 260 -2.22 0.55 -2.14
N GLU A 261 -2.66 -0.23 -3.14
CA GLU A 261 -3.99 -0.84 -3.13
C GLU A 261 -4.21 -1.83 -1.98
N ASN A 262 -3.13 -2.40 -1.40
CA ASN A 262 -3.19 -3.34 -0.29
C ASN A 262 -2.83 -2.72 1.07
N TRP A 263 -2.43 -1.43 1.07
CA TRP A 263 -2.17 -0.73 2.32
C TRP A 263 -3.43 -0.59 3.16
N GLY A 264 -3.26 -0.48 4.46
CA GLY A 264 -4.34 -0.20 5.38
C GLY A 264 -4.91 1.21 5.20
N TYR A 265 -5.94 1.50 5.97
CA TYR A 265 -6.61 2.79 5.97
C TYR A 265 -6.60 3.41 7.34
N ILE A 266 -6.35 4.71 7.40
CA ILE A 266 -6.63 5.53 8.58
C ILE A 266 -7.84 6.40 8.33
N GLN A 267 -8.59 6.69 9.41
CA GLN A 267 -9.67 7.67 9.41
C GLN A 267 -9.37 8.72 10.48
N PHE A 268 -9.27 9.95 10.07
CA PHE A 268 -9.08 11.08 10.97
C PHE A 268 -10.37 11.36 11.74
N SER A 269 -10.27 11.58 13.05
CA SER A 269 -11.41 11.97 13.88
C SER A 269 -11.08 13.18 14.74
N ASP A 270 -11.94 14.19 14.69
CA ASP A 270 -11.87 15.37 15.58
C ASP A 270 -12.20 15.03 17.04
N ASN A 271 -12.77 13.84 17.28
CA ASN A 271 -12.99 13.37 18.65
C ASN A 271 -11.67 12.96 19.30
N ASN A 272 -11.63 13.01 20.62
CA ASN A 272 -10.54 12.43 21.38
C ASN A 272 -10.70 10.91 21.52
N ASN A 273 -9.66 10.23 21.97
CA ASN A 273 -9.60 8.78 22.12
C ASN A 273 -10.50 8.17 23.21
N SER A 274 -11.21 8.99 23.99
CA SER A 274 -12.27 8.50 24.90
C SER A 274 -13.54 8.08 24.13
N SER A 275 -13.70 8.54 22.89
CA SER A 275 -14.80 8.19 22.00
C SER A 275 -14.47 6.88 21.27
N LYS A 276 -15.43 5.94 21.23
CA LYS A 276 -15.29 4.74 20.41
C LYS A 276 -15.92 4.98 19.04
N ILE A 277 -15.11 5.40 18.08
CA ILE A 277 -15.54 5.57 16.70
C ILE A 277 -15.30 4.25 15.94
N GLU A 278 -16.34 3.74 15.30
CA GLU A 278 -16.22 2.60 14.38
C GLU A 278 -15.70 3.08 13.03
N PHE A 279 -14.64 2.44 12.53
CA PHE A 279 -14.14 2.69 11.19
C PHE A 279 -15.15 2.19 10.15
N LYS A 280 -15.48 3.03 9.17
CA LYS A 280 -16.33 2.64 8.04
C LYS A 280 -15.71 3.08 6.74
N HIS A 281 -15.38 2.13 5.88
CA HIS A 281 -14.85 2.44 4.55
C HIS A 281 -15.81 3.35 3.77
N LYS A 282 -15.29 4.39 3.17
CA LYS A 282 -16.05 5.30 2.28
C LYS A 282 -16.23 4.72 0.88
N GLY A 283 -15.30 3.88 0.42
CA GLY A 283 -15.34 3.21 -0.88
C GLY A 283 -15.76 1.74 -0.80
N ASP A 284 -15.93 1.11 -1.94
CA ASP A 284 -16.17 -0.32 -2.07
C ASP A 284 -14.83 -1.08 -2.20
N VAL A 285 -14.12 -1.19 -1.06
CA VAL A 285 -12.77 -1.76 -0.99
C VAL A 285 -12.68 -3.16 -1.61
N LEU A 286 -13.71 -4.01 -1.43
CA LEU A 286 -13.68 -5.35 -2.01
C LEU A 286 -13.74 -5.32 -3.54
N SER A 287 -14.56 -4.43 -4.12
CA SER A 287 -14.58 -4.25 -5.59
C SER A 287 -13.23 -3.71 -6.10
N GLU A 288 -12.62 -2.76 -5.41
CA GLU A 288 -11.29 -2.26 -5.74
C GLU A 288 -10.25 -3.39 -5.69
N GLN A 289 -10.23 -4.19 -4.62
CA GLN A 289 -9.32 -5.33 -4.46
C GLN A 289 -9.47 -6.35 -5.60
N ILE A 290 -10.68 -6.67 -6.01
CA ILE A 290 -10.96 -7.60 -7.14
C ILE A 290 -10.37 -7.04 -8.45
N ILE A 291 -10.57 -5.75 -8.70
CA ILE A 291 -10.09 -5.09 -9.91
C ILE A 291 -8.55 -5.04 -9.93
N TYR A 292 -7.94 -4.66 -8.80
CA TYR A 292 -6.49 -4.65 -8.68
C TYR A 292 -5.86 -6.05 -8.75
N ALA A 293 -6.50 -7.06 -8.18
CA ALA A 293 -6.04 -8.44 -8.31
C ALA A 293 -6.00 -8.88 -9.79
N LEU A 294 -7.06 -8.60 -10.56
CA LEU A 294 -7.07 -8.89 -11.99
C LEU A 294 -6.05 -8.04 -12.76
N PHE A 295 -5.91 -6.76 -12.40
CA PHE A 295 -4.90 -5.89 -12.98
C PHE A 295 -3.49 -6.49 -12.79
N ARG A 296 -3.14 -6.92 -11.57
CA ARG A 296 -1.83 -7.53 -11.29
C ARG A 296 -1.60 -8.81 -12.10
N LYS A 297 -2.63 -9.65 -12.29
CA LYS A 297 -2.51 -10.84 -13.15
C LYS A 297 -2.17 -10.47 -14.59
N ILE A 298 -2.78 -9.43 -15.13
CA ILE A 298 -2.52 -8.94 -16.50
C ILE A 298 -1.18 -8.19 -16.60
N ALA A 299 -0.89 -7.34 -15.62
CA ALA A 299 0.31 -6.53 -15.67
C ALA A 299 1.59 -7.35 -15.46
N PHE A 300 1.57 -8.32 -14.53
CA PHE A 300 2.79 -8.92 -13.99
C PHE A 300 2.80 -10.46 -13.91
N LYS A 301 1.63 -11.13 -14.00
CA LYS A 301 1.52 -12.57 -13.70
C LYS A 301 1.04 -13.39 -14.92
N ASP A 302 0.20 -14.34 -14.69
CA ASP A 302 -0.25 -15.41 -15.60
C ASP A 302 -1.14 -14.95 -16.76
N LEU A 303 -1.68 -13.74 -16.73
CA LEU A 303 -2.48 -13.17 -17.82
C LEU A 303 -1.72 -12.09 -18.64
N LYS A 304 -0.41 -11.97 -18.47
CA LYS A 304 0.40 -10.96 -19.15
C LYS A 304 0.31 -11.01 -20.69
N ASP A 305 0.05 -12.18 -21.26
CA ASP A 305 -0.07 -12.36 -22.72
C ASP A 305 -1.28 -11.59 -23.32
N LEU A 306 -2.24 -11.16 -22.50
CA LEU A 306 -3.29 -10.25 -22.95
C LEU A 306 -2.75 -8.91 -23.44
N LYS A 307 -1.58 -8.50 -22.99
CA LYS A 307 -0.92 -7.24 -23.44
C LYS A 307 -0.42 -7.33 -24.88
N ASP A 308 -0.23 -8.52 -25.42
CA ASP A 308 0.30 -8.74 -26.78
C ASP A 308 -0.81 -8.86 -27.83
N LEU A 309 -2.07 -8.76 -27.42
CA LEU A 309 -3.21 -8.76 -28.33
C LEU A 309 -3.22 -7.50 -29.21
N ASN A 310 -3.90 -7.59 -30.36
CA ASN A 310 -4.09 -6.45 -31.25
C ASN A 310 -4.93 -5.35 -30.60
N SER A 311 -4.56 -4.10 -30.85
CA SER A 311 -5.34 -2.94 -30.40
C SER A 311 -6.82 -3.06 -30.82
N GLY A 312 -7.73 -2.71 -29.93
CA GLY A 312 -9.18 -2.86 -30.11
C GLY A 312 -9.73 -4.22 -29.69
N THR A 313 -8.89 -5.20 -29.32
CA THR A 313 -9.38 -6.51 -28.85
C THR A 313 -10.07 -6.34 -27.48
N GLU A 314 -11.28 -6.86 -27.37
CA GLU A 314 -12.04 -6.97 -26.13
C GLU A 314 -12.07 -8.41 -25.62
N ILE A 315 -11.84 -8.59 -24.32
CA ILE A 315 -11.99 -9.85 -23.60
C ILE A 315 -12.96 -9.63 -22.45
N TYR A 316 -13.94 -10.50 -22.34
CA TYR A 316 -14.89 -10.50 -21.24
C TYR A 316 -14.47 -11.57 -20.23
N PHE A 317 -14.48 -11.23 -18.94
CA PHE A 317 -14.31 -12.21 -17.88
C PHE A 317 -15.68 -12.77 -17.48
N LYS A 318 -15.74 -14.05 -17.09
CA LYS A 318 -16.91 -14.57 -16.40
C LYS A 318 -17.12 -13.73 -15.15
N PRO A 319 -18.37 -13.51 -14.72
CA PRO A 319 -18.65 -12.76 -13.50
C PRO A 319 -17.77 -13.28 -12.36
N ILE A 320 -17.08 -12.38 -11.69
CA ILE A 320 -16.22 -12.70 -10.55
C ILE A 320 -17.06 -12.53 -9.30
N GLU A 321 -17.19 -13.61 -8.53
CA GLU A 321 -17.99 -13.65 -7.31
C GLU A 321 -17.08 -13.93 -6.11
N ILE A 322 -17.02 -12.98 -5.18
CA ILE A 322 -16.24 -13.06 -3.93
C ILE A 322 -17.05 -12.39 -2.82
N ASN A 323 -17.32 -13.11 -1.72
CA ASN A 323 -18.06 -12.61 -0.56
C ASN A 323 -19.36 -11.88 -0.95
N ASP A 324 -20.22 -12.52 -1.72
CA ASP A 324 -21.52 -12.01 -2.20
C ASP A 324 -21.43 -10.78 -3.13
N LYS A 325 -20.24 -10.37 -3.52
CA LYS A 325 -20.01 -9.38 -4.57
C LYS A 325 -19.88 -10.05 -5.92
N ILE A 326 -20.63 -9.56 -6.91
CA ILE A 326 -20.53 -9.98 -8.30
C ILE A 326 -20.08 -8.81 -9.13
N ILE A 327 -18.91 -8.94 -9.76
CA ILE A 327 -18.31 -7.90 -10.60
C ILE A 327 -18.16 -8.43 -12.01
N ASN A 328 -18.66 -7.65 -12.97
CA ASN A 328 -18.46 -7.91 -14.38
C ASN A 328 -17.29 -7.06 -14.88
N ILE A 329 -16.27 -7.70 -15.41
CA ILE A 329 -15.06 -7.00 -15.88
C ILE A 329 -14.84 -7.33 -17.36
N LYS A 330 -14.42 -6.32 -18.11
CA LYS A 330 -13.89 -6.49 -19.44
C LYS A 330 -12.52 -5.85 -19.58
N PHE A 331 -11.67 -6.51 -20.32
CA PHE A 331 -10.39 -6.00 -20.78
C PHE A 331 -10.55 -5.37 -22.16
N LEU A 332 -9.90 -4.25 -22.39
CA LEU A 332 -9.78 -3.60 -23.70
C LEU A 332 -8.31 -3.34 -23.96
N LYS A 333 -7.77 -3.97 -25.01
CA LYS A 333 -6.44 -3.65 -25.51
C LYS A 333 -6.47 -2.28 -26.19
N THR A 334 -5.67 -1.34 -25.70
CA THR A 334 -5.49 -0.02 -26.32
C THR A 334 -4.24 0.01 -27.20
N HIS A 335 -3.99 1.13 -27.87
CA HIS A 335 -2.78 1.30 -28.68
C HIS A 335 -1.51 1.31 -27.81
N SER A 336 -1.54 1.99 -26.67
CA SER A 336 -0.39 2.15 -25.77
C SER A 336 -0.32 1.12 -24.63
N GLY A 337 -1.44 0.45 -24.32
CA GLY A 337 -1.51 -0.47 -23.18
C GLY A 337 -2.83 -1.20 -23.13
N PHE A 338 -3.53 -1.10 -22.01
CA PHE A 338 -4.86 -1.69 -21.83
C PHE A 338 -5.70 -0.92 -20.82
N ASN A 339 -7.00 -1.17 -20.86
CA ASN A 339 -7.94 -0.74 -19.82
C ASN A 339 -8.75 -1.94 -19.33
N LEU A 340 -8.96 -2.02 -18.01
CA LEU A 340 -10.04 -2.81 -17.44
C LEU A 340 -11.22 -1.90 -17.14
N LYS A 341 -12.41 -2.32 -17.53
CA LYS A 341 -13.66 -1.68 -17.12
C LYS A 341 -14.46 -2.69 -16.31
N ALA A 342 -14.87 -2.27 -15.13
CA ALA A 342 -15.64 -3.08 -14.22
C ALA A 342 -16.90 -2.34 -13.82
N ASN A 343 -17.99 -3.06 -13.57
CA ASN A 343 -19.18 -2.47 -12.99
C ASN A 343 -19.77 -3.34 -11.89
N ASN A 344 -20.20 -2.66 -10.86
CA ASN A 344 -20.92 -3.20 -9.73
C ASN A 344 -22.16 -2.33 -9.49
N LYS A 345 -23.34 -2.84 -9.87
CA LYS A 345 -24.64 -2.17 -9.71
C LYS A 345 -24.67 -0.67 -10.07
N ASN A 346 -24.10 0.18 -9.21
CA ASN A 346 -24.21 1.64 -9.32
C ASN A 346 -22.86 2.35 -9.53
N ILE A 347 -21.76 1.60 -9.60
CA ILE A 347 -20.42 2.16 -9.75
C ILE A 347 -19.77 1.53 -10.98
N GLU A 348 -19.23 2.35 -11.85
CA GLU A 348 -18.32 1.96 -12.92
C GLU A 348 -16.90 2.27 -12.50
N TYR A 349 -16.03 1.29 -12.65
CA TYR A 349 -14.60 1.39 -12.41
C TYR A 349 -13.86 1.31 -13.73
N SER A 350 -12.77 2.05 -13.85
CA SER A 350 -11.80 1.89 -14.92
C SER A 350 -10.38 1.97 -14.39
N ILE A 351 -9.54 1.02 -14.79
CA ILE A 351 -8.12 1.02 -14.46
C ILE A 351 -7.31 0.87 -15.74
N ASN A 352 -6.30 1.71 -15.91
CA ASN A 352 -5.42 1.68 -17.09
C ASN A 352 -4.14 0.88 -16.80
N GLU A 353 -3.27 0.76 -17.80
CA GLU A 353 -1.99 0.06 -17.71
C GLU A 353 -1.02 0.64 -16.66
N ASN A 354 -1.25 1.87 -16.19
CA ASN A 354 -0.47 2.47 -15.10
C ASN A 354 -1.04 2.16 -13.71
N GLY A 355 -2.10 1.36 -13.61
CA GLY A 355 -2.69 0.98 -12.33
C GLY A 355 -3.49 2.10 -11.66
N LEU A 356 -3.82 3.18 -12.37
CA LEU A 356 -4.65 4.25 -11.83
C LEU A 356 -6.13 3.86 -11.97
N LEU A 357 -6.78 3.67 -10.83
CA LEU A 357 -8.21 3.35 -10.74
C LEU A 357 -9.02 4.65 -10.70
N ASN A 358 -10.05 4.71 -11.52
CA ASN A 358 -11.06 5.76 -11.52
C ASN A 358 -12.43 5.16 -11.25
N GLU A 359 -13.23 5.86 -10.44
CA GLU A 359 -14.60 5.48 -10.10
C GLU A 359 -15.59 6.51 -10.64
N ILE A 360 -16.68 6.02 -11.22
CA ILE A 360 -17.80 6.85 -11.70
C ILE A 360 -19.08 6.30 -11.07
N ILE A 361 -19.72 7.08 -10.23
CA ILE A 361 -21.03 6.72 -9.67
C ILE A 361 -22.08 6.88 -10.74
N ILE A 362 -22.72 5.78 -11.13
CA ILE A 362 -23.80 5.78 -12.09
C ILE A 362 -25.12 6.02 -11.32
N ASN A 363 -25.56 7.25 -11.26
CA ASN A 363 -26.91 7.57 -10.75
C ASN A 363 -27.96 6.99 -11.70
N LYS A 364 -28.53 5.83 -11.36
CA LYS A 364 -29.73 5.28 -12.05
C LYS A 364 -31.02 5.95 -11.57
N ASN A 365 -31.02 7.26 -11.40
CA ASN A 365 -32.25 8.03 -11.22
C ASN A 365 -32.56 8.74 -12.54
N LYS A 366 -33.19 8.01 -13.46
CA LYS A 366 -34.13 8.53 -14.46
C LYS A 366 -35.16 7.46 -14.77
#